data_2099e8cf8bc8e405c01959291590b563
#
_entry.id   2099e8cf8bc8e405c01959291590b563
#
_cell.length_a   1.000
_cell.length_b   1.000
_cell.length_c   1.000
_cell.angle_alpha   90.00
_cell.angle_beta   90.00
_cell.angle_gamma   90.00
#
_symmetry.space_group_name_H-M   'P 1'
#
loop_
_entity.id
_entity.type
_entity.pdbx_description
1 polymer ?
#
loop_
_entity_poly.entity_id
_entity_poly.type
_entity_poly.pdbx_seq_one_letter_code
_entity_poly.pdbx_strand_id
1 'polypeptide(L)'
;MQIKVLGLTNPREVTVGSRDHNFRVAEFIMIDDPVQGTILGEVVESQTYNRFIPMDIGGDFVDDDVLASLKQLGYDIHNETIYIAKVRFLRETNEPPLTGSDGRAPKFSEIRDILVPTEPKDGLVLGSIRNTEYLYDEMEDHLKNLYDLYEEGASHPQQDVPYVLDLRAMHQYPHIGIFGGSGSGKSFGMRVILEELMEQKIPGVILDPHYEMDFTEPAQGGKSYEKGHRRFQIGSDVGIRFEDMSSGDLKNILDAKSDLSEAMKGTVDLLFQKGNNFEGFQGRIEDLIAGHEIGGIEKIREMTMEAGPK
;
A
#
# COMPACT_ATOMS: atom_id res chain seq x y z
N MET A 1 -5.34 17.36 -30.27
CA MET A 1 -5.65 17.67 -28.87
C MET A 1 -5.23 19.11 -28.59
N GLN A 2 -6.19 19.98 -28.30
CA GLN A 2 -5.93 21.39 -28.01
C GLN A 2 -6.31 21.66 -26.54
N ILE A 3 -5.32 21.87 -25.69
CA ILE A 3 -5.50 22.19 -24.27
C ILE A 3 -5.01 23.61 -24.02
N LYS A 4 -5.75 24.38 -23.22
CA LYS A 4 -5.38 25.74 -22.82
C LYS A 4 -5.51 25.92 -21.31
N VAL A 5 -4.59 26.67 -20.73
CA VAL A 5 -4.70 27.13 -19.34
C VAL A 5 -5.79 28.18 -19.24
N LEU A 6 -6.72 28.01 -18.32
CA LEU A 6 -7.90 28.84 -18.13
C LEU A 6 -7.87 29.57 -16.79
N GLY A 7 -8.55 30.73 -16.73
CA GLY A 7 -8.88 31.42 -15.49
C GLY A 7 -7.66 31.92 -14.70
N LEU A 8 -7.77 31.83 -13.37
CA LEU A 8 -6.70 32.22 -12.44
C LEU A 8 -5.69 31.09 -12.29
N THR A 9 -4.42 31.41 -12.28
CA THR A 9 -3.29 30.50 -12.13
C THR A 9 -2.58 30.73 -10.79
N ASN A 10 -1.93 29.70 -10.26
CA ASN A 10 -1.06 29.81 -9.10
C ASN A 10 0.17 28.90 -9.27
N PRO A 11 1.22 29.02 -8.43
CA PRO A 11 2.45 28.25 -8.58
C PRO A 11 2.31 26.74 -8.36
N ARG A 12 1.18 26.26 -7.84
CA ARG A 12 0.97 24.83 -7.49
C ARG A 12 0.05 24.11 -8.44
N GLU A 13 -0.90 24.84 -9.03
CA GLU A 13 -1.95 24.24 -9.83
C GLU A 13 -2.53 25.22 -10.83
N VAL A 14 -3.06 24.69 -11.91
CA VAL A 14 -3.80 25.45 -12.93
C VAL A 14 -5.09 24.72 -13.30
N THR A 15 -6.04 25.48 -13.83
CA THR A 15 -7.19 24.91 -14.53
C THR A 15 -6.90 24.88 -16.02
N VAL A 16 -7.12 23.74 -16.64
CA VAL A 16 -7.01 23.57 -18.10
C VAL A 16 -8.36 23.23 -18.69
N GLY A 17 -8.53 23.54 -19.97
CA GLY A 17 -9.74 23.17 -20.69
C GLY A 17 -9.43 22.72 -22.10
N SER A 18 -10.27 21.81 -22.61
CA SER A 18 -10.24 21.28 -23.97
C SER A 18 -11.65 21.06 -24.50
N ARG A 19 -11.82 21.10 -25.82
CA ARG A 19 -13.07 20.68 -26.49
C ARG A 19 -12.99 19.29 -27.07
N ASP A 20 -11.80 18.81 -27.28
CA ASP A 20 -11.50 17.56 -28.00
C ASP A 20 -10.79 16.52 -27.14
N HIS A 21 -10.58 16.80 -25.85
CA HIS A 21 -9.94 15.89 -24.91
C HIS A 21 -10.69 15.85 -23.57
N ASN A 22 -11.18 14.65 -23.21
CA ASN A 22 -11.78 14.37 -21.92
C ASN A 22 -10.70 13.91 -20.94
N PHE A 23 -10.41 14.75 -19.95
CA PHE A 23 -9.35 14.51 -18.99
C PHE A 23 -9.71 13.37 -18.03
N ARG A 24 -8.73 12.53 -17.70
CA ARG A 24 -8.84 11.49 -16.69
C ARG A 24 -7.99 11.83 -15.46
N VAL A 25 -8.50 11.57 -14.27
CA VAL A 25 -7.75 11.74 -13.03
C VAL A 25 -6.50 10.87 -13.07
N ALA A 26 -5.36 11.40 -12.58
CA ALA A 26 -4.02 10.83 -12.67
C ALA A 26 -3.37 10.84 -14.08
N GLU A 27 -4.00 11.47 -15.08
CA GLU A 27 -3.37 11.74 -16.36
C GLU A 27 -2.33 12.86 -16.22
N PHE A 28 -1.22 12.77 -16.97
CA PHE A 28 -0.17 13.80 -16.95
C PHE A 28 -0.36 14.80 -18.08
N ILE A 29 -0.18 16.07 -17.77
CA ILE A 29 -0.28 17.18 -18.72
C ILE A 29 0.98 18.04 -18.62
N MET A 30 1.57 18.34 -19.78
CA MET A 30 2.62 19.34 -19.93
C MET A 30 1.99 20.68 -20.25
N ILE A 31 2.39 21.73 -19.53
CA ILE A 31 2.02 23.13 -19.81
C ILE A 31 3.25 23.80 -20.39
N ASP A 32 3.13 24.30 -21.63
CA ASP A 32 4.19 25.04 -22.30
C ASP A 32 4.02 26.54 -22.02
N ASP A 33 4.62 26.99 -20.91
CA ASP A 33 4.57 28.37 -20.49
C ASP A 33 5.68 29.19 -21.21
N PRO A 34 5.35 30.33 -21.86
CA PRO A 34 6.33 31.09 -22.65
C PRO A 34 7.43 31.71 -21.80
N VAL A 35 7.25 31.87 -20.50
CA VAL A 35 8.23 32.49 -19.59
C VAL A 35 9.02 31.45 -18.83
N GLN A 36 8.34 30.42 -18.27
CA GLN A 36 8.95 29.42 -17.39
C GLN A 36 9.34 28.14 -18.11
N GLY A 37 8.98 28.01 -19.40
CA GLY A 37 9.20 26.77 -20.16
C GLY A 37 8.15 25.73 -19.86
N THR A 38 8.51 24.47 -20.00
CA THR A 38 7.59 23.34 -19.86
C THR A 38 7.42 22.91 -18.39
N ILE A 39 6.18 22.87 -17.94
CA ILE A 39 5.81 22.51 -16.57
C ILE A 39 4.97 21.25 -16.61
N LEU A 40 5.37 20.22 -15.85
CA LEU A 40 4.64 18.95 -15.74
C LEU A 40 3.68 18.98 -14.54
N GLY A 41 2.45 18.56 -14.79
CA GLY A 41 1.43 18.39 -13.77
C GLY A 41 0.59 17.13 -13.97
N GLU A 42 -0.14 16.77 -12.93
CA GLU A 42 -1.06 15.63 -12.86
C GLU A 42 -2.49 16.16 -12.73
N VAL A 43 -3.41 15.58 -13.47
CA VAL A 43 -4.84 15.85 -13.35
C VAL A 43 -5.36 15.30 -12.03
N VAL A 44 -5.79 16.18 -11.14
CA VAL A 44 -6.34 15.82 -9.82
C VAL A 44 -7.85 15.90 -9.75
N GLU A 45 -8.46 16.62 -10.68
CA GLU A 45 -9.92 16.77 -10.77
C GLU A 45 -10.29 16.94 -12.24
N SER A 46 -11.41 16.33 -12.67
CA SER A 46 -11.95 16.45 -14.02
C SER A 46 -13.43 16.77 -13.96
N GLN A 47 -13.86 17.72 -14.78
CA GLN A 47 -15.24 18.19 -14.86
C GLN A 47 -15.63 18.43 -16.32
N THR A 48 -16.92 18.43 -16.60
CA THR A 48 -17.47 18.84 -17.88
C THR A 48 -18.33 20.10 -17.69
N TYR A 49 -18.23 21.01 -18.61
CA TYR A 49 -19.05 22.22 -18.65
C TYR A 49 -19.71 22.36 -20.02
N ASN A 50 -20.99 22.70 -20.03
CA ASN A 50 -21.70 23.02 -21.25
C ASN A 50 -22.46 24.33 -21.05
N ARG A 51 -22.19 25.31 -21.90
CA ARG A 51 -22.76 26.67 -21.77
C ARG A 51 -24.28 26.74 -21.89
N PHE A 52 -24.90 25.73 -22.52
CA PHE A 52 -26.35 25.64 -22.68
C PHE A 52 -27.05 24.89 -21.57
N ILE A 53 -26.29 24.18 -20.73
CA ILE A 53 -26.78 23.43 -19.58
C ILE A 53 -26.33 24.13 -18.31
N PRO A 54 -27.24 24.76 -17.53
CA PRO A 54 -26.86 25.54 -16.37
C PRO A 54 -26.27 24.64 -15.26
N MET A 55 -25.29 25.18 -14.54
CA MET A 55 -24.67 24.50 -13.38
C MET A 55 -25.56 24.55 -12.14
N ASP A 56 -26.54 25.44 -12.08
CA ASP A 56 -27.42 25.62 -10.94
C ASP A 56 -28.75 24.90 -11.18
N ILE A 57 -28.99 23.85 -10.42
CA ILE A 57 -30.23 23.03 -10.46
C ILE A 57 -31.22 23.58 -9.44
N GLY A 58 -31.42 24.89 -9.43
CA GLY A 58 -32.35 25.59 -8.55
C GLY A 58 -33.80 25.63 -9.09
N GLY A 59 -34.21 24.68 -9.90
CA GLY A 59 -35.55 24.57 -10.49
C GLY A 59 -35.44 23.99 -11.90
N ASP A 60 -36.42 23.33 -12.34
CA ASP A 60 -36.65 22.58 -13.57
C ASP A 60 -35.44 22.43 -14.52
N PHE A 61 -35.04 21.20 -14.76
CA PHE A 61 -34.11 20.81 -15.83
C PHE A 61 -34.39 21.62 -17.09
N VAL A 62 -33.34 21.95 -17.84
CA VAL A 62 -33.48 22.56 -19.16
C VAL A 62 -34.52 21.76 -19.93
N ASP A 63 -35.66 22.36 -20.19
CA ASP A 63 -36.80 21.74 -20.83
C ASP A 63 -36.35 21.14 -22.17
N ASP A 64 -36.70 19.89 -22.42
CA ASP A 64 -36.39 19.20 -23.69
C ASP A 64 -36.84 20.05 -24.90
N ASP A 65 -37.90 20.84 -24.76
CA ASP A 65 -38.37 21.77 -25.79
C ASP A 65 -37.40 22.93 -26.04
N VAL A 66 -36.72 23.41 -25.02
CA VAL A 66 -35.66 24.44 -25.18
C VAL A 66 -34.46 23.85 -25.91
N LEU A 67 -34.03 22.63 -25.52
CA LEU A 67 -32.93 21.95 -26.18
C LEU A 67 -33.28 21.64 -27.65
N ALA A 68 -34.53 21.23 -27.94
CA ALA A 68 -35.01 20.99 -29.29
C ALA A 68 -35.02 22.29 -30.12
N SER A 69 -35.44 23.41 -29.52
CA SER A 69 -35.46 24.72 -30.16
C SER A 69 -34.03 25.22 -30.49
N LEU A 70 -33.07 25.05 -29.58
CA LEU A 70 -31.66 25.36 -29.82
C LEU A 70 -31.08 24.53 -30.96
N LYS A 71 -31.45 23.25 -31.03
CA LYS A 71 -31.05 22.33 -32.10
C LYS A 71 -31.60 22.76 -33.45
N GLN A 72 -32.88 23.23 -33.50
CA GLN A 72 -33.50 23.78 -34.71
C GLN A 72 -32.85 25.08 -35.20
N LEU A 73 -32.29 25.88 -34.28
CA LEU A 73 -31.52 27.08 -34.57
C LEU A 73 -30.09 26.78 -35.05
N GLY A 74 -29.70 25.51 -35.16
CA GLY A 74 -28.40 25.11 -35.65
C GLY A 74 -27.31 25.01 -34.60
N TYR A 75 -27.67 25.08 -33.31
CA TYR A 75 -26.72 24.85 -32.22
C TYR A 75 -26.57 23.33 -31.95
N ASP A 76 -25.37 22.82 -32.03
CA ASP A 76 -25.06 21.45 -31.61
C ASP A 76 -24.62 21.47 -30.13
N ILE A 77 -25.57 21.14 -29.27
CA ILE A 77 -25.40 21.18 -27.81
C ILE A 77 -24.26 20.26 -27.35
N HIS A 78 -24.07 19.13 -28.02
CA HIS A 78 -23.01 18.18 -27.66
C HIS A 78 -21.60 18.72 -28.01
N ASN A 79 -21.47 19.44 -29.12
CA ASN A 79 -20.21 20.04 -29.55
C ASN A 79 -19.82 21.28 -28.74
N GLU A 80 -20.70 21.79 -27.87
CA GLU A 80 -20.42 22.93 -26.99
C GLU A 80 -19.97 22.50 -25.59
N THR A 81 -19.75 21.20 -25.40
CA THR A 81 -19.17 20.68 -24.14
C THR A 81 -17.67 21.00 -24.08
N ILE A 82 -17.26 21.55 -22.96
CA ILE A 82 -15.86 21.82 -22.62
C ILE A 82 -15.46 20.89 -21.49
N TYR A 83 -14.40 20.16 -21.67
CA TYR A 83 -13.78 19.37 -20.64
C TYR A 83 -12.82 20.24 -19.86
N ILE A 84 -12.93 20.26 -18.54
CA ILE A 84 -12.14 21.10 -17.65
C ILE A 84 -11.42 20.17 -16.68
N ALA A 85 -10.14 20.43 -16.44
CA ALA A 85 -9.39 19.69 -15.45
C ALA A 85 -8.58 20.65 -14.57
N LYS A 86 -8.41 20.24 -13.31
CA LYS A 86 -7.45 20.82 -12.39
C LYS A 86 -6.16 20.03 -12.46
N VAL A 87 -5.09 20.71 -12.83
CA VAL A 87 -3.75 20.12 -12.99
C VAL A 87 -2.88 20.64 -11.87
N ARG A 88 -2.40 19.73 -11.02
CA ARG A 88 -1.45 20.03 -9.95
C ARG A 88 -0.04 19.76 -10.43
N PHE A 89 0.85 20.73 -10.27
CA PHE A 89 2.23 20.58 -10.68
C PHE A 89 2.99 19.60 -9.77
N LEU A 90 3.85 18.78 -10.35
CA LEU A 90 4.72 17.87 -9.59
C LEU A 90 5.82 18.64 -8.83
N ARG A 91 6.16 19.83 -9.32
CA ARG A 91 7.06 20.76 -8.64
C ARG A 91 6.44 22.15 -8.65
N GLU A 92 6.45 22.82 -7.52
CA GLU A 92 5.99 24.19 -7.40
C GLU A 92 6.83 25.11 -8.30
N THR A 93 6.16 25.98 -9.06
CA THR A 93 6.81 26.95 -9.93
C THR A 93 7.15 28.22 -9.16
N ASN A 94 8.12 29.02 -9.63
CA ASN A 94 8.48 30.27 -8.97
C ASN A 94 7.38 31.35 -9.11
N GLU A 95 6.69 31.34 -10.24
CA GLU A 95 5.63 32.27 -10.57
C GLU A 95 4.42 31.53 -11.15
N PRO A 96 3.20 32.09 -11.05
CA PRO A 96 2.05 31.49 -11.69
C PRO A 96 2.26 31.40 -13.23
N PRO A 97 1.96 30.25 -13.86
CA PRO A 97 1.99 30.17 -15.33
C PRO A 97 0.99 31.12 -15.98
N LEU A 98 1.29 31.55 -17.19
CA LEU A 98 0.43 32.47 -17.92
C LEU A 98 -0.88 31.80 -18.34
N THR A 99 -1.99 32.49 -18.11
CA THR A 99 -3.29 32.11 -18.66
C THR A 99 -3.23 32.09 -20.18
N GLY A 100 -3.79 31.07 -20.82
CA GLY A 100 -3.75 30.88 -22.26
C GLY A 100 -2.56 30.06 -22.74
N SER A 101 -1.61 29.70 -21.87
CA SER A 101 -0.53 28.76 -22.20
C SER A 101 -1.09 27.46 -22.78
N ASP A 102 -0.35 26.87 -23.70
CA ASP A 102 -0.72 25.61 -24.33
C ASP A 102 -0.47 24.44 -23.39
N GLY A 103 -1.38 23.47 -23.41
CA GLY A 103 -1.23 22.18 -22.76
C GLY A 103 -1.14 21.06 -23.79
N ARG A 104 -0.43 19.99 -23.43
CA ARG A 104 -0.32 18.79 -24.26
C ARG A 104 -0.07 17.55 -23.40
N ALA A 105 -0.31 16.36 -23.96
CA ALA A 105 0.19 15.13 -23.36
C ALA A 105 1.73 15.12 -23.39
N PRO A 106 2.39 14.64 -22.33
CA PRO A 106 3.83 14.42 -22.36
C PRO A 106 4.16 13.22 -23.26
N LYS A 107 5.37 13.21 -23.81
CA LYS A 107 5.97 11.99 -24.36
C LYS A 107 6.60 11.17 -23.26
N PHE A 108 6.71 9.86 -23.45
CA PHE A 108 7.33 8.99 -22.46
C PHE A 108 8.76 9.43 -22.10
N SER A 109 9.56 9.80 -23.11
CA SER A 109 10.93 10.28 -22.92
C SER A 109 11.04 11.56 -22.06
N GLU A 110 9.99 12.38 -21.97
CA GLU A 110 9.98 13.63 -21.18
C GLU A 110 9.69 13.37 -19.69
N ILE A 111 9.02 12.26 -19.36
CA ILE A 111 8.57 11.95 -18.00
C ILE A 111 9.08 10.61 -17.48
N ARG A 112 9.84 9.89 -18.28
CA ARG A 112 10.36 8.56 -17.96
C ARG A 112 11.08 8.53 -16.63
N ASP A 113 12.02 9.45 -16.37
CA ASP A 113 12.81 9.50 -15.14
C ASP A 113 11.99 9.84 -13.90
N ILE A 114 10.78 10.36 -14.09
CA ILE A 114 9.83 10.65 -13.00
C ILE A 114 8.97 9.41 -12.72
N LEU A 115 8.46 8.77 -13.77
CA LEU A 115 7.55 7.62 -13.62
C LEU A 115 8.31 6.32 -13.33
N VAL A 116 9.48 6.13 -13.95
CA VAL A 116 10.33 4.95 -13.79
C VAL A 116 11.74 5.37 -13.38
N PRO A 117 11.94 5.89 -12.16
CA PRO A 117 13.25 6.34 -11.68
C PRO A 117 14.22 5.16 -11.45
N THR A 118 13.68 3.94 -11.35
CA THR A 118 14.43 2.71 -11.09
C THR A 118 14.05 1.64 -12.10
N GLU A 119 15.05 0.95 -12.62
CA GLU A 119 14.82 -0.16 -13.55
C GLU A 119 14.12 -1.35 -12.86
N PRO A 120 13.24 -2.09 -13.55
CA PRO A 120 12.54 -3.23 -12.96
C PRO A 120 13.47 -4.28 -12.33
N LYS A 121 14.66 -4.47 -12.90
CA LYS A 121 15.67 -5.41 -12.38
C LYS A 121 16.32 -4.96 -11.06
N ASP A 122 16.27 -3.67 -10.73
CA ASP A 122 16.89 -3.03 -9.56
C ASP A 122 15.86 -2.61 -8.50
N GLY A 123 14.58 -2.92 -8.71
CA GLY A 123 13.48 -2.56 -7.84
C GLY A 123 12.39 -3.62 -7.75
N LEU A 124 11.32 -3.34 -7.04
CA LEU A 124 10.14 -4.20 -6.94
C LEU A 124 9.05 -3.65 -7.87
N VAL A 125 8.56 -4.47 -8.79
CA VAL A 125 7.45 -4.11 -9.69
C VAL A 125 6.13 -4.36 -8.95
N LEU A 126 5.52 -3.32 -8.41
CA LEU A 126 4.36 -3.44 -7.53
C LEU A 126 3.00 -3.22 -8.22
N GLY A 127 3.02 -2.80 -9.46
CA GLY A 127 1.80 -2.53 -10.22
C GLY A 127 2.05 -1.57 -11.37
N SER A 128 1.02 -0.83 -11.78
CA SER A 128 1.08 0.19 -12.82
C SER A 128 0.53 1.54 -12.37
N ILE A 129 0.98 2.57 -13.06
CA ILE A 129 0.50 3.94 -12.86
C ILE A 129 -0.73 4.13 -13.75
N ARG A 130 -1.90 4.25 -13.12
CA ARG A 130 -3.19 4.33 -13.82
C ARG A 130 -3.24 5.44 -14.86
N ASN A 131 -3.95 5.19 -15.97
CA ASN A 131 -4.21 6.13 -17.05
C ASN A 131 -2.95 6.61 -17.79
N THR A 132 -1.92 5.77 -17.86
CA THR A 132 -0.69 6.03 -18.61
C THR A 132 -0.54 5.15 -19.85
N GLU A 133 -1.58 4.38 -20.23
CA GLU A 133 -1.59 3.49 -21.38
C GLU A 133 -1.30 4.21 -22.72
N TYR A 134 -1.58 5.53 -22.80
CA TYR A 134 -1.26 6.34 -23.96
C TYR A 134 0.24 6.48 -24.23
N LEU A 135 1.09 6.13 -23.25
CA LEU A 135 2.55 6.14 -23.35
C LEU A 135 3.11 4.79 -23.80
N TYR A 136 2.28 3.73 -23.87
CA TYR A 136 2.71 2.36 -24.11
C TYR A 136 3.56 2.19 -25.36
N ASP A 137 3.16 2.81 -26.46
CA ASP A 137 3.87 2.67 -27.74
C ASP A 137 5.28 3.27 -27.68
N GLU A 138 5.47 4.33 -26.87
CA GLU A 138 6.75 5.02 -26.69
C GLU A 138 7.64 4.39 -25.60
N MET A 139 7.09 3.49 -24.75
CA MET A 139 7.86 2.82 -23.71
C MET A 139 8.91 1.88 -24.30
N GLU A 140 10.04 1.75 -23.61
CA GLU A 140 11.07 0.76 -23.93
C GLU A 140 10.54 -0.67 -23.76
N ASP A 141 11.00 -1.60 -24.58
CA ASP A 141 10.49 -2.98 -24.60
C ASP A 141 10.66 -3.71 -23.26
N HIS A 142 11.70 -3.38 -22.50
CA HIS A 142 11.94 -3.97 -21.19
C HIS A 142 11.02 -3.46 -20.06
N LEU A 143 10.21 -2.45 -20.33
CA LEU A 143 9.16 -1.93 -19.43
C LEU A 143 7.78 -2.46 -19.78
N LYS A 144 7.65 -3.21 -20.88
CA LYS A 144 6.39 -3.75 -21.38
C LYS A 144 6.18 -5.19 -20.94
N ASN A 145 4.92 -5.56 -20.67
CA ASN A 145 4.53 -6.94 -20.37
C ASN A 145 5.28 -7.56 -19.19
N LEU A 146 5.54 -6.79 -18.14
CA LEU A 146 6.22 -7.27 -16.94
C LEU A 146 5.33 -8.22 -16.12
N TYR A 147 4.03 -8.04 -16.20
CA TYR A 147 3.01 -8.83 -15.50
C TYR A 147 1.66 -8.70 -16.20
N ASP A 148 0.76 -9.60 -15.85
CA ASP A 148 -0.64 -9.52 -16.27
C ASP A 148 -1.50 -8.91 -15.17
N LEU A 149 -2.41 -8.03 -15.56
CA LEU A 149 -3.46 -7.49 -14.71
C LEU A 149 -4.68 -8.40 -14.78
N TYR A 150 -5.30 -8.68 -13.65
CA TYR A 150 -6.52 -9.45 -13.58
C TYR A 150 -7.69 -8.53 -13.26
N GLU A 151 -8.52 -8.27 -14.27
CA GLU A 151 -9.69 -7.41 -14.14
C GLU A 151 -10.94 -8.13 -14.70
N GLU A 152 -12.07 -7.98 -14.03
CA GLU A 152 -13.37 -8.54 -14.44
C GLU A 152 -13.36 -10.04 -14.80
N GLY A 153 -12.46 -10.82 -14.17
CA GLY A 153 -12.37 -12.26 -14.41
C GLY A 153 -11.50 -12.66 -15.60
N ALA A 154 -10.82 -11.71 -16.24
CA ALA A 154 -9.90 -11.96 -17.35
C ALA A 154 -8.48 -11.43 -17.02
N SER A 155 -7.47 -12.07 -17.60
CA SER A 155 -6.08 -11.60 -17.53
C SER A 155 -5.80 -10.72 -18.74
N HIS A 156 -5.24 -9.55 -18.48
CA HIS A 156 -4.84 -8.58 -19.51
C HIS A 156 -3.36 -8.24 -19.34
N PRO A 157 -2.59 -8.18 -20.43
CA PRO A 157 -1.20 -7.74 -20.35
C PRO A 157 -1.14 -6.29 -19.88
N GLN A 158 -0.10 -5.95 -19.15
CA GLN A 158 0.18 -4.58 -18.72
C GLN A 158 0.25 -3.64 -19.94
N GLN A 159 -0.47 -2.53 -19.87
CA GLN A 159 -0.44 -1.45 -20.87
C GLN A 159 0.02 -0.12 -20.27
N ASP A 160 -0.23 0.08 -18.99
CA ASP A 160 0.22 1.26 -18.25
C ASP A 160 1.72 1.21 -17.91
N VAL A 161 2.30 2.36 -17.59
CA VAL A 161 3.69 2.47 -17.12
C VAL A 161 3.85 1.72 -15.80
N PRO A 162 4.85 0.83 -15.66
CA PRO A 162 5.06 0.07 -14.43
C PRO A 162 5.45 0.97 -13.26
N TYR A 163 4.90 0.69 -12.09
CA TYR A 163 5.36 1.29 -10.84
C TYR A 163 6.43 0.43 -10.20
N VAL A 164 7.66 0.95 -10.16
CA VAL A 164 8.83 0.25 -9.63
C VAL A 164 9.30 0.94 -8.35
N LEU A 165 9.22 0.22 -7.22
CA LEU A 165 9.73 0.71 -5.95
C LEU A 165 11.25 0.52 -5.88
N ASP A 166 11.99 1.60 -5.65
CA ASP A 166 13.45 1.58 -5.51
C ASP A 166 13.88 0.90 -4.20
N LEU A 167 14.48 -0.27 -4.28
CA LEU A 167 15.01 -0.98 -3.11
C LEU A 167 16.15 -0.22 -2.42
N ARG A 168 16.92 0.60 -3.13
CA ARG A 168 18.00 1.40 -2.55
C ARG A 168 17.47 2.51 -1.66
N ALA A 169 16.26 3.00 -1.89
CA ALA A 169 15.60 3.95 -1.01
C ALA A 169 15.36 3.37 0.39
N MET A 170 15.26 2.04 0.51
CA MET A 170 15.11 1.35 1.80
C MET A 170 16.34 1.46 2.70
N HIS A 171 17.51 1.85 2.20
CA HIS A 171 18.65 2.19 3.04
C HIS A 171 18.44 3.46 3.88
N GLN A 172 17.68 4.41 3.33
CA GLN A 172 17.31 5.65 4.05
C GLN A 172 15.99 5.51 4.80
N TYR A 173 15.05 4.76 4.26
CA TYR A 173 13.70 4.56 4.77
C TYR A 173 13.39 3.07 4.86
N PRO A 174 13.91 2.36 5.89
CA PRO A 174 13.87 0.89 5.95
C PRO A 174 12.51 0.30 6.30
N HIS A 175 11.46 1.11 6.36
CA HIS A 175 10.13 0.68 6.77
C HIS A 175 9.09 0.97 5.70
N ILE A 176 8.21 -0.01 5.44
CA ILE A 176 7.02 0.13 4.61
C ILE A 176 5.81 -0.08 5.52
N GLY A 177 4.91 0.91 5.57
CA GLY A 177 3.63 0.80 6.28
C GLY A 177 2.47 0.66 5.29
N ILE A 178 1.66 -0.41 5.43
CA ILE A 178 0.45 -0.63 4.65
C ILE A 178 -0.77 -0.42 5.54
N PHE A 179 -1.53 0.63 5.28
CA PHE A 179 -2.68 1.03 6.09
C PHE A 179 -3.97 0.97 5.27
N GLY A 180 -5.06 0.59 5.93
CA GLY A 180 -6.38 0.54 5.29
C GLY A 180 -7.41 -0.17 6.17
N GLY A 181 -8.70 -0.01 5.86
CA GLY A 181 -9.80 -0.71 6.52
C GLY A 181 -9.84 -2.21 6.23
N SER A 182 -10.77 -2.93 6.86
CA SER A 182 -11.01 -4.34 6.54
C SER A 182 -11.47 -4.47 5.08
N GLY A 183 -10.95 -5.47 4.36
CA GLY A 183 -11.29 -5.70 2.95
C GLY A 183 -10.60 -4.76 1.95
N SER A 184 -9.72 -3.84 2.38
CA SER A 184 -9.03 -2.90 1.48
C SER A 184 -7.85 -3.50 0.69
N GLY A 185 -7.58 -4.80 0.83
CA GLY A 185 -6.49 -5.47 0.10
C GLY A 185 -5.10 -5.37 0.75
N LYS A 186 -4.97 -4.97 2.03
CA LYS A 186 -3.67 -4.85 2.71
C LYS A 186 -2.83 -6.13 2.66
N SER A 187 -3.42 -7.27 3.02
CA SER A 187 -2.74 -8.58 3.01
C SER A 187 -2.36 -8.97 1.59
N PHE A 188 -3.19 -8.65 0.61
CA PHE A 188 -2.90 -8.88 -0.79
C PHE A 188 -1.73 -8.01 -1.28
N GLY A 189 -1.74 -6.71 -0.95
CA GLY A 189 -0.62 -5.80 -1.27
C GLY A 189 0.69 -6.23 -0.61
N MET A 190 0.64 -6.72 0.64
CA MET A 190 1.82 -7.29 1.31
C MET A 190 2.32 -8.54 0.58
N ARG A 191 1.41 -9.42 0.13
CA ARG A 191 1.76 -10.62 -0.64
C ARG A 191 2.51 -10.25 -1.94
N VAL A 192 2.04 -9.25 -2.68
CA VAL A 192 2.71 -8.76 -3.90
C VAL A 192 4.15 -8.33 -3.60
N ILE A 193 4.36 -7.56 -2.52
CA ILE A 193 5.73 -7.15 -2.11
C ILE A 193 6.59 -8.36 -1.77
N LEU A 194 6.05 -9.34 -1.07
CA LEU A 194 6.80 -10.55 -0.67
C LEU A 194 7.13 -11.42 -1.88
N GLU A 195 6.22 -11.57 -2.83
CA GLU A 195 6.46 -12.29 -4.09
C GLU A 195 7.57 -11.61 -4.91
N GLU A 196 7.56 -10.28 -5.02
CA GLU A 196 8.62 -9.54 -5.69
C GLU A 196 9.98 -9.68 -4.97
N LEU A 197 10.02 -9.67 -3.64
CA LEU A 197 11.24 -9.95 -2.87
C LEU A 197 11.79 -11.35 -3.15
N MET A 198 10.90 -12.36 -3.29
CA MET A 198 11.29 -13.73 -3.64
C MET A 198 11.85 -13.80 -5.07
N GLU A 199 11.26 -13.08 -6.03
CA GLU A 199 11.78 -12.97 -7.41
C GLU A 199 13.20 -12.38 -7.42
N GLN A 200 13.42 -11.34 -6.63
CA GLN A 200 14.75 -10.72 -6.47
C GLN A 200 15.69 -11.54 -5.58
N LYS A 201 15.26 -12.71 -5.07
CA LYS A 201 16.02 -13.59 -4.17
C LYS A 201 16.49 -12.88 -2.88
N ILE A 202 15.73 -11.95 -2.40
CA ILE A 202 15.97 -11.24 -1.14
C ILE A 202 15.39 -12.08 0.00
N PRO A 203 16.20 -12.56 0.94
CA PRO A 203 15.71 -13.35 2.06
C PRO A 203 14.89 -12.49 3.03
N GLY A 204 13.80 -13.05 3.55
CA GLY A 204 12.92 -12.38 4.51
C GLY A 204 12.38 -13.34 5.56
N VAL A 205 11.93 -12.79 6.68
CA VAL A 205 11.16 -13.51 7.71
C VAL A 205 9.80 -12.87 7.83
N ILE A 206 8.75 -13.69 7.71
CA ILE A 206 7.36 -13.24 7.77
C ILE A 206 6.79 -13.72 9.11
N LEU A 207 6.29 -12.79 9.91
CA LEU A 207 5.52 -13.10 11.12
C LEU A 207 4.04 -12.93 10.78
N ASP A 208 3.35 -14.06 10.59
CA ASP A 208 1.96 -14.11 10.13
C ASP A 208 1.03 -14.70 11.21
N PRO A 209 0.45 -13.85 12.08
CA PRO A 209 -0.43 -14.32 13.15
C PRO A 209 -1.80 -14.81 12.64
N HIS A 210 -2.17 -14.51 11.39
CA HIS A 210 -3.49 -14.82 10.83
C HIS A 210 -3.48 -15.94 9.81
N TYR A 211 -2.31 -16.50 9.46
CA TYR A 211 -2.14 -17.56 8.45
C TYR A 211 -2.61 -17.16 7.04
N GLU A 212 -2.49 -15.87 6.68
CA GLU A 212 -2.90 -15.33 5.39
C GLU A 212 -1.81 -15.45 4.31
N MET A 213 -0.53 -15.61 4.71
CA MET A 213 0.64 -15.63 3.81
C MET A 213 1.02 -17.07 3.44
N ASP A 214 0.25 -17.66 2.53
CA ASP A 214 0.54 -18.97 1.96
C ASP A 214 0.96 -18.82 0.48
N PHE A 215 2.15 -19.30 0.15
CA PHE A 215 2.74 -19.24 -1.19
C PHE A 215 2.85 -20.62 -1.84
N THR A 216 2.13 -21.64 -1.33
CA THR A 216 2.11 -23.02 -1.89
C THR A 216 1.29 -23.08 -3.16
N GLU A 217 0.23 -22.26 -3.26
CA GLU A 217 -0.56 -22.18 -4.47
C GLU A 217 0.13 -21.30 -5.51
N PRO A 218 0.11 -21.70 -6.80
CA PRO A 218 0.68 -20.89 -7.86
C PRO A 218 -0.04 -19.55 -7.94
N ALA A 219 0.73 -18.47 -8.10
CA ALA A 219 0.19 -17.18 -8.43
C ALA A 219 -0.51 -17.22 -9.80
N GLN A 220 -1.43 -16.28 -10.05
CA GLN A 220 -2.03 -16.11 -11.37
C GLN A 220 -0.91 -15.89 -12.39
N GLY A 221 -1.00 -16.55 -13.56
CA GLY A 221 0.09 -16.59 -14.53
C GLY A 221 1.05 -17.79 -14.39
N GLY A 222 0.81 -18.71 -13.44
CA GLY A 222 1.51 -19.98 -13.32
C GLY A 222 2.87 -19.91 -12.60
N LYS A 223 3.26 -18.77 -12.05
CA LYS A 223 4.45 -18.65 -11.19
C LYS A 223 4.19 -19.34 -9.86
N SER A 224 5.13 -20.19 -9.41
CA SER A 224 5.05 -20.87 -8.11
C SER A 224 6.20 -20.45 -7.21
N TYR A 225 5.88 -20.08 -6.00
CA TYR A 225 6.83 -19.70 -4.96
C TYR A 225 7.01 -20.80 -3.90
N GLU A 226 6.44 -22.00 -4.11
CA GLU A 226 6.48 -23.13 -3.20
C GLU A 226 7.91 -23.48 -2.74
N LYS A 227 8.87 -23.44 -3.65
CA LYS A 227 10.28 -23.73 -3.33
C LYS A 227 11.02 -22.53 -2.72
N GLY A 228 10.45 -21.34 -2.78
CA GLY A 228 11.04 -20.08 -2.32
C GLY A 228 10.78 -19.80 -0.86
N HIS A 229 9.81 -20.49 -0.22
CA HIS A 229 9.45 -20.23 1.18
C HIS A 229 9.39 -21.52 2.02
N ARG A 230 9.50 -21.34 3.32
CA ARG A 230 9.28 -22.38 4.30
C ARG A 230 8.43 -21.84 5.44
N ARG A 231 7.35 -22.53 5.73
CA ARG A 231 6.41 -22.19 6.79
C ARG A 231 6.72 -22.98 8.05
N PHE A 232 6.66 -22.32 9.18
CA PHE A 232 6.78 -22.94 10.51
C PHE A 232 5.62 -22.49 11.38
N GLN A 233 4.95 -23.43 12.01
CA GLN A 233 3.92 -23.14 12.97
C GLN A 233 4.50 -23.21 14.39
N ILE A 234 4.43 -22.08 15.11
CA ILE A 234 4.86 -22.00 16.50
C ILE A 234 3.96 -22.91 17.35
N GLY A 235 4.58 -23.75 18.17
CA GLY A 235 3.88 -24.72 19.00
C GLY A 235 3.65 -26.09 18.35
N SER A 236 3.90 -26.21 17.03
CA SER A 236 3.86 -27.48 16.28
C SER A 236 5.23 -27.81 15.69
N ASP A 237 5.70 -26.96 14.74
CA ASP A 237 6.96 -27.18 14.03
C ASP A 237 8.15 -26.56 14.76
N VAL A 238 7.91 -25.50 15.52
CA VAL A 238 8.91 -24.77 16.30
C VAL A 238 8.42 -24.61 17.72
N GLY A 239 9.23 -25.05 18.66
CA GLY A 239 9.03 -24.87 20.09
C GLY A 239 10.14 -24.02 20.71
N ILE A 240 9.89 -23.52 21.89
CA ILE A 240 10.91 -22.87 22.72
C ILE A 240 11.45 -23.92 23.70
N ARG A 241 12.77 -24.08 23.76
CA ARG A 241 13.35 -24.97 24.77
C ARG A 241 13.21 -24.33 26.15
N PHE A 242 12.56 -25.01 27.03
CA PHE A 242 12.29 -24.53 28.40
C PHE A 242 13.58 -24.18 29.15
N GLU A 243 14.65 -24.92 28.90
CA GLU A 243 15.98 -24.73 29.50
C GLU A 243 16.63 -23.39 29.17
N ASP A 244 16.28 -22.82 28.01
CA ASP A 244 16.81 -21.53 27.52
C ASP A 244 15.99 -20.31 28.02
N MET A 245 14.83 -20.56 28.63
CA MET A 245 13.93 -19.52 29.13
C MET A 245 14.39 -18.94 30.48
N SER A 246 13.96 -17.72 30.74
CA SER A 246 13.95 -17.11 32.06
C SER A 246 12.56 -17.24 32.72
N SER A 247 12.48 -17.02 34.03
CA SER A 247 11.17 -16.95 34.72
C SER A 247 10.31 -15.81 34.18
N GLY A 248 10.93 -14.73 33.70
CA GLY A 248 10.24 -13.62 33.06
C GLY A 248 9.59 -14.03 31.73
N ASP A 249 10.31 -14.78 30.90
CA ASP A 249 9.77 -15.28 29.63
C ASP A 249 8.58 -16.22 29.86
N LEU A 250 8.71 -17.13 30.83
CA LEU A 250 7.63 -18.03 31.20
C LEU A 250 6.41 -17.26 31.71
N LYS A 251 6.59 -16.25 32.57
CA LYS A 251 5.49 -15.40 33.06
C LYS A 251 4.80 -14.69 31.89
N ASN A 252 5.55 -14.11 30.94
CA ASN A 252 4.99 -13.44 29.78
C ASN A 252 4.16 -14.39 28.90
N ILE A 253 4.63 -15.63 28.69
CA ILE A 253 3.88 -16.63 27.90
C ILE A 253 2.58 -17.04 28.61
N LEU A 254 2.64 -17.25 29.92
CA LEU A 254 1.47 -17.61 30.71
C LEU A 254 0.47 -16.45 30.80
N ASP A 255 0.97 -15.22 30.99
CA ASP A 255 0.15 -13.99 31.07
C ASP A 255 -0.57 -13.71 29.73
N ALA A 256 0.08 -14.00 28.62
CA ALA A 256 -0.53 -13.89 27.28
C ALA A 256 -1.72 -14.85 27.06
N LYS A 257 -1.77 -15.97 27.79
CA LYS A 257 -2.88 -16.93 27.74
C LYS A 257 -4.00 -16.58 28.73
N SER A 258 -3.64 -16.11 29.91
CA SER A 258 -4.56 -15.74 30.99
C SER A 258 -3.83 -14.84 31.98
N ASP A 259 -4.43 -13.71 32.33
CA ASP A 259 -3.87 -12.75 33.25
C ASP A 259 -3.38 -13.40 34.53
N LEU A 260 -2.09 -13.29 34.85
CA LEU A 260 -1.49 -13.80 36.05
C LEU A 260 -1.59 -12.76 37.16
N SER A 261 -2.17 -13.18 38.30
CA SER A 261 -2.09 -12.38 39.53
C SER A 261 -0.64 -12.28 40.04
N GLU A 262 -0.32 -11.26 40.82
CA GLU A 262 1.01 -11.10 41.43
C GLU A 262 1.42 -12.30 42.27
N ALA A 263 0.48 -12.94 42.96
CA ALA A 263 0.72 -14.19 43.72
C ALA A 263 1.13 -15.33 42.78
N MET A 264 0.46 -15.46 41.62
CA MET A 264 0.82 -16.49 40.63
C MET A 264 2.18 -16.20 40.01
N LYS A 265 2.51 -14.96 39.71
CA LYS A 265 3.83 -14.56 39.21
C LYS A 265 4.93 -14.90 40.21
N GLY A 266 4.69 -14.64 41.50
CA GLY A 266 5.58 -15.03 42.60
C GLY A 266 5.77 -16.52 42.69
N THR A 267 4.71 -17.31 42.51
CA THR A 267 4.79 -18.78 42.49
C THR A 267 5.61 -19.29 41.33
N VAL A 268 5.47 -18.71 40.12
CA VAL A 268 6.30 -19.06 38.98
C VAL A 268 7.78 -18.77 39.25
N ASP A 269 8.10 -17.62 39.83
CA ASP A 269 9.49 -17.30 40.19
C ASP A 269 10.08 -18.27 41.19
N LEU A 270 9.26 -18.75 42.12
CA LEU A 270 9.67 -19.68 43.14
C LEU A 270 9.95 -21.09 42.58
N LEU A 271 9.09 -21.55 41.67
CA LEU A 271 9.18 -22.88 41.09
C LEU A 271 10.14 -23.00 39.92
N PHE A 272 10.41 -21.87 39.25
CA PHE A 272 11.29 -21.83 38.10
C PHE A 272 12.76 -22.00 38.51
N GLN A 273 13.46 -22.94 37.89
CA GLN A 273 14.90 -23.10 38.02
C GLN A 273 15.53 -23.01 36.63
N LYS A 274 16.45 -22.07 36.48
CA LYS A 274 17.16 -21.87 35.21
C LYS A 274 17.94 -23.12 34.81
N GLY A 275 17.82 -23.54 33.55
CA GLY A 275 18.49 -24.71 33.01
C GLY A 275 17.80 -26.06 33.35
N ASN A 276 16.63 -25.98 33.99
CA ASN A 276 15.82 -27.20 34.21
C ASN A 276 14.85 -27.43 33.06
N ASN A 277 14.46 -28.68 32.85
CA ASN A 277 13.48 -29.04 31.82
C ASN A 277 12.03 -28.76 32.25
N PHE A 278 11.10 -28.78 31.31
CA PHE A 278 9.68 -28.57 31.57
C PHE A 278 9.06 -29.60 32.50
N GLU A 279 9.44 -30.86 32.36
CA GLU A 279 8.95 -31.97 33.25
C GLU A 279 9.30 -31.73 34.71
N GLY A 280 10.53 -31.26 34.97
CA GLY A 280 10.95 -30.93 36.34
C GLY A 280 10.22 -29.72 36.93
N PHE A 281 9.86 -28.73 36.08
CA PHE A 281 9.01 -27.63 36.52
C PHE A 281 7.57 -28.09 36.80
N GLN A 282 6.99 -28.91 35.92
CA GLN A 282 5.67 -29.48 36.09
C GLN A 282 5.59 -30.36 37.34
N GLY A 283 6.59 -31.19 37.59
CA GLY A 283 6.67 -32.01 38.80
C GLY A 283 6.64 -31.16 40.08
N ARG A 284 7.34 -30.03 40.12
CA ARG A 284 7.30 -29.09 41.28
C ARG A 284 5.93 -28.46 41.47
N ILE A 285 5.18 -28.20 40.42
CA ILE A 285 3.81 -27.71 40.48
C ILE A 285 2.91 -28.81 41.09
N GLU A 286 3.02 -30.02 40.59
CA GLU A 286 2.23 -31.19 41.09
C GLU A 286 2.52 -31.48 42.57
N ASP A 287 3.79 -31.43 42.99
CA ASP A 287 4.19 -31.58 44.37
C ASP A 287 3.62 -30.46 45.26
N LEU A 288 3.61 -29.23 44.79
CA LEU A 288 2.99 -28.10 45.50
C LEU A 288 1.48 -28.30 45.68
N ILE A 289 0.79 -28.79 44.63
CA ILE A 289 -0.65 -29.04 44.66
C ILE A 289 -0.97 -30.26 45.57
N ALA A 290 -0.16 -31.31 45.52
CA ALA A 290 -0.35 -32.52 46.33
C ALA A 290 -0.05 -32.33 47.81
N GLY A 291 0.56 -31.17 48.18
CA GLY A 291 0.92 -30.90 49.57
C GLY A 291 2.01 -31.84 50.10
N HIS A 292 2.79 -32.46 49.22
CA HIS A 292 3.94 -33.25 49.61
C HIS A 292 5.07 -32.35 50.14
N GLU A 293 5.61 -32.70 51.29
CA GLU A 293 6.85 -32.10 51.81
C GLU A 293 8.00 -32.48 50.89
N ILE A 294 8.25 -31.67 49.87
CA ILE A 294 9.51 -31.75 49.17
C ILE A 294 10.57 -31.22 50.15
N GLY A 295 11.70 -31.92 50.28
CA GLY A 295 12.79 -31.55 51.19
C GLY A 295 13.48 -30.21 50.82
N GLY A 296 12.73 -29.20 50.72
CA GLY A 296 13.02 -27.81 50.40
C GLY A 296 11.78 -26.92 50.50
N ILE A 297 10.59 -27.45 50.69
CA ILE A 297 9.36 -26.69 50.90
C ILE A 297 9.40 -25.90 52.20
N GLU A 298 9.99 -26.43 53.23
CA GLU A 298 10.29 -25.66 54.46
C GLU A 298 11.15 -24.44 54.15
N LYS A 299 12.17 -24.61 53.30
CA LYS A 299 13.03 -23.52 52.85
C LYS A 299 12.28 -22.56 51.91
N ILE A 300 11.36 -23.05 51.10
CA ILE A 300 10.46 -22.29 50.22
C ILE A 300 9.38 -21.57 51.05
N ARG A 301 8.83 -22.22 52.07
CA ARG A 301 7.97 -21.58 53.08
C ARG A 301 8.73 -20.48 53.87
N GLU A 302 9.94 -20.75 54.29
CA GLU A 302 10.79 -19.76 54.96
C GLU A 302 11.09 -18.59 54.04
N MET A 303 11.45 -18.83 52.77
CA MET A 303 11.70 -17.78 51.77
C MET A 303 10.42 -17.03 51.40
N THR A 304 9.23 -17.67 51.34
CA THR A 304 7.94 -16.98 51.15
C THR A 304 7.46 -16.23 52.37
N MET A 305 7.82 -16.67 53.56
CA MET A 305 7.52 -15.98 54.81
C MET A 305 8.50 -14.81 55.06
N GLU A 306 9.77 -14.90 54.63
CA GLU A 306 10.73 -13.80 54.65
C GLU A 306 10.45 -12.74 53.58
N ALA A 307 9.81 -13.13 52.47
CA ALA A 307 9.32 -12.24 51.42
C ALA A 307 7.89 -11.78 51.68
N GLY A 308 7.38 -11.87 52.91
CA GLY A 308 6.08 -11.38 53.31
C GLY A 308 5.81 -9.95 52.89
N PRO A 309 4.53 -9.55 52.78
CA PRO A 309 4.17 -8.26 52.19
C PRO A 309 4.84 -7.13 52.95
N LYS A 310 5.70 -6.42 52.23
CA LYS A 310 6.17 -5.10 52.65
C LYS A 310 5.19 -4.05 52.16
#